data_9269ea4c0d20dd09beb146c6d36ad1fe
#
_entry.id   9269ea4c0d20dd09beb146c6d36ad1fe
#
_cell.length_a   1.000
_cell.length_b   1.000
_cell.length_c   1.000
_cell.angle_alpha   90.00
_cell.angle_beta   90.00
_cell.angle_gamma   90.00
#
_symmetry.space_group_name_H-M   'P 1'
#
loop_
_entity.id
_entity.type
_entity.pdbx_description
1 polymer ?
#
loop_
_entity_poly.entity_id
_entity_poly.type
_entity_poly.pdbx_seq_one_letter_code
_entity_poly.pdbx_strand_id
1 'polypeptide(L)'
;MRARHRLSLLFEATRRNRNSRKGNIVVLTAVLMVVMLGMVAFAVDVGYMYTLQTQLHRSVDAAALAGAGVLVDGQSAAEAEALEFLIRNPVGSSLTAVDESQIESAKASFLVEHGEHLQLVSGNWNPITRSMEPAASNPSTMSVSMTYPHQPLFFGRLLGRDDFSITAQSVAMYQPRDIVVVLDFSGSMNDDSTFAAYGVLGKPAVDANLLQCYGELGSPVYGDLQFEPQYITVAGVPPADSTKPQIHVEYRYTAVKVTSTKTLQKVTLEFSNGSTQTFNSPGGYSGTFQGSGSNSGRAIEKTWVRSGSNSTNGEYFDFDSSTINTTIKKALGINTVAYPYPSGSWNSYIDYCKLSSGMNKDAGYRYKFGYKSLINYWLDQKYEYDMTPDLWKVSAQPVTALKEAVDVFMEYIQEVPTGDRVGLAIYDAPDGNGLLESPLTEDFDAVVDIVRHRQAGHYHNYTNIGSGMEVARKHLDQYGRANAFKMIVLMTDGQANFHNGQYNEGAANANVINEANLDAVEDRRYPVVTISLGSGADTSIMQQVADITKSKHYNVPGGRPISQVEDDLKEVFRDIADHRPLKLVK
;
A
#
# COMPACT_ATOMS: atom_id res chain seq x y z
N MET A 1 110.57 47.79 2.11
CA MET A 1 109.62 48.75 1.44
C MET A 1 108.99 48.26 0.13
N ARG A 2 108.79 46.96 -0.11
CA ARG A 2 108.22 46.45 -1.38
C ARG A 2 106.88 45.63 -1.20
N ALA A 3 106.30 45.58 -0.04
CA ALA A 3 105.05 44.80 0.21
C ALA A 3 103.76 45.66 0.31
N ARG A 4 103.87 46.98 0.45
CA ARG A 4 102.70 47.87 0.61
C ARG A 4 102.06 48.38 -0.74
N HIS A 5 102.80 48.25 -1.83
CA HIS A 5 102.27 48.77 -3.12
C HIS A 5 101.47 47.75 -3.95
N ARG A 6 101.44 46.45 -3.60
CA ARG A 6 100.63 45.41 -4.29
C ARG A 6 99.25 45.22 -3.72
N LEU A 7 98.97 45.66 -2.51
CA LEU A 7 97.61 45.54 -1.89
C LEU A 7 96.66 46.68 -2.30
N SER A 8 97.21 47.86 -2.69
CA SER A 8 96.32 48.96 -3.15
C SER A 8 95.73 48.76 -4.55
N LEU A 9 96.43 48.07 -5.46
CA LEU A 9 95.94 47.79 -6.82
C LEU A 9 94.90 46.67 -6.89
N LEU A 10 94.88 45.77 -5.91
CA LEU A 10 93.82 44.72 -5.84
C LEU A 10 92.53 45.25 -5.22
N PHE A 11 92.58 46.32 -4.43
CA PHE A 11 91.37 46.91 -3.85
C PHE A 11 90.67 47.90 -4.84
N GLU A 12 91.41 48.50 -5.75
CA GLU A 12 90.79 49.36 -6.80
C GLU A 12 90.14 48.55 -7.94
N ALA A 13 90.67 47.35 -8.27
CA ALA A 13 90.10 46.51 -9.30
C ALA A 13 88.78 45.87 -8.88
N THR A 14 88.57 45.59 -7.59
CA THR A 14 87.31 45.05 -7.09
C THR A 14 86.24 46.10 -6.90
N ARG A 15 86.54 47.36 -6.82
CA ARG A 15 85.58 48.46 -6.72
C ARG A 15 84.96 48.89 -8.06
N ARG A 16 85.60 48.62 -9.19
CA ARG A 16 85.14 49.04 -10.54
C ARG A 16 84.11 48.09 -11.15
N ASN A 17 83.95 46.87 -10.65
CA ASN A 17 83.05 45.87 -11.21
C ASN A 17 81.68 45.80 -10.47
N ARG A 18 81.49 46.65 -9.43
CA ARG A 18 80.18 46.64 -8.69
C ARG A 18 79.12 47.64 -9.24
N ASN A 19 79.50 48.56 -10.09
CA ASN A 19 78.61 49.63 -10.56
C ASN A 19 77.97 49.37 -11.93
N SER A 20 78.35 48.31 -12.68
CA SER A 20 77.75 48.03 -14.01
C SER A 20 76.60 47.04 -13.96
N ARG A 21 76.25 46.43 -12.81
CA ARG A 21 75.17 45.46 -12.67
C ARG A 21 73.84 46.05 -12.15
N LYS A 22 73.79 47.31 -11.74
CA LYS A 22 72.60 47.90 -11.14
C LYS A 22 71.50 48.28 -12.15
N GLY A 23 71.82 48.46 -13.41
CA GLY A 23 70.87 48.81 -14.44
C GLY A 23 70.03 47.62 -14.97
N ASN A 24 70.65 46.43 -15.09
CA ASN A 24 69.97 45.25 -15.64
C ASN A 24 68.92 44.63 -14.69
N ILE A 25 69.12 44.73 -13.38
CA ILE A 25 68.17 44.16 -12.39
C ILE A 25 66.85 44.93 -12.41
N VAL A 26 66.91 46.26 -12.50
CA VAL A 26 65.68 47.11 -12.55
C VAL A 26 64.89 46.84 -13.81
N VAL A 27 65.56 46.72 -14.97
CA VAL A 27 64.89 46.39 -16.24
C VAL A 27 64.28 44.96 -16.19
N LEU A 28 65.04 43.99 -15.66
CA LEU A 28 64.57 42.62 -15.50
C LEU A 28 63.40 42.56 -14.54
N THR A 29 63.45 43.28 -13.43
CA THR A 29 62.38 43.36 -12.44
C THR A 29 61.12 44.02 -13.05
N ALA A 30 61.26 45.07 -13.84
CA ALA A 30 60.17 45.74 -14.54
C ALA A 30 59.51 44.80 -15.55
N VAL A 31 60.28 44.06 -16.34
CA VAL A 31 59.74 43.06 -17.29
C VAL A 31 59.04 41.91 -16.54
N LEU A 32 59.66 41.39 -15.48
CA LEU A 32 59.08 40.33 -14.66
C LEU A 32 57.77 40.78 -13.99
N MET A 33 57.72 42.04 -13.53
CA MET A 33 56.51 42.64 -12.97
C MET A 33 55.36 42.72 -13.98
N VAL A 34 55.63 43.11 -15.23
CA VAL A 34 54.64 43.15 -16.30
C VAL A 34 54.13 41.73 -16.59
N VAL A 35 55.02 40.74 -16.69
CA VAL A 35 54.64 39.33 -16.88
C VAL A 35 53.80 38.81 -15.72
N MET A 36 54.18 39.09 -14.46
CA MET A 36 53.41 38.70 -13.29
C MET A 36 52.04 39.39 -13.27
N LEU A 37 51.93 40.67 -13.56
CA LEU A 37 50.67 41.38 -13.66
C LEU A 37 49.79 40.80 -14.77
N GLY A 38 50.38 40.42 -15.91
CA GLY A 38 49.67 39.73 -17.00
C GLY A 38 49.15 38.38 -16.59
N MET A 39 49.91 37.58 -15.80
CA MET A 39 49.46 36.32 -15.28
C MET A 39 48.31 36.47 -14.25
N VAL A 40 48.38 37.47 -13.37
CA VAL A 40 47.31 37.79 -12.41
C VAL A 40 46.04 38.23 -13.15
N ALA A 41 46.17 39.12 -14.14
CA ALA A 41 45.07 39.57 -14.98
C ALA A 41 44.39 38.40 -15.69
N PHE A 42 45.14 37.48 -16.30
CA PHE A 42 44.64 36.28 -16.93
C PHE A 42 43.95 35.34 -15.90
N ALA A 43 44.54 35.16 -14.73
CA ALA A 43 43.94 34.32 -13.70
C ALA A 43 42.61 34.87 -13.19
N VAL A 44 42.45 36.18 -13.07
CA VAL A 44 41.17 36.84 -12.70
C VAL A 44 40.10 36.59 -13.75
N ASP A 45 40.39 36.83 -15.04
CA ASP A 45 39.42 36.62 -16.12
C ASP A 45 39.02 35.14 -16.24
N VAL A 46 39.98 34.22 -16.19
CA VAL A 46 39.70 32.77 -16.20
C VAL A 46 38.88 32.36 -14.98
N GLY A 47 39.21 32.86 -13.78
CA GLY A 47 38.44 32.61 -12.56
C GLY A 47 37.00 33.12 -12.69
N TYR A 48 36.81 34.30 -13.29
CA TYR A 48 35.47 34.84 -13.56
C TYR A 48 34.68 33.99 -14.56
N MET A 49 35.31 33.59 -15.67
CA MET A 49 34.71 32.68 -16.66
C MET A 49 34.24 31.37 -16.00
N TYR A 50 35.10 30.73 -15.18
CA TYR A 50 34.72 29.51 -14.45
C TYR A 50 33.57 29.75 -13.48
N THR A 51 33.55 30.89 -12.81
CA THR A 51 32.48 31.24 -11.87
C THR A 51 31.15 31.35 -12.59
N LEU A 52 31.08 32.11 -13.67
CA LEU A 52 29.88 32.28 -14.50
C LEU A 52 29.43 30.93 -15.11
N GLN A 53 30.36 30.15 -15.65
CA GLN A 53 30.07 28.84 -16.20
C GLN A 53 29.46 27.91 -15.14
N THR A 54 29.99 27.90 -13.91
CA THR A 54 29.46 27.09 -12.80
C THR A 54 28.07 27.56 -12.37
N GLN A 55 27.86 28.89 -12.31
CA GLN A 55 26.54 29.45 -11.99
C GLN A 55 25.52 29.07 -13.05
N LEU A 56 25.88 29.19 -14.34
CA LEU A 56 24.99 28.84 -15.45
C LEU A 56 24.62 27.34 -15.42
N HIS A 57 25.58 26.44 -15.18
CA HIS A 57 25.29 25.02 -15.04
C HIS A 57 24.31 24.77 -13.89
N ARG A 58 24.54 25.36 -12.71
CA ARG A 58 23.60 25.21 -11.58
C ARG A 58 22.19 25.73 -11.90
N SER A 59 22.11 26.85 -12.62
CA SER A 59 20.84 27.45 -13.03
C SER A 59 20.06 26.54 -13.99
N VAL A 60 20.72 26.03 -15.03
CA VAL A 60 20.05 25.10 -15.99
C VAL A 60 19.77 23.75 -15.40
N ASP A 61 20.61 23.24 -14.47
CA ASP A 61 20.36 22.00 -13.74
C ASP A 61 19.11 22.11 -12.88
N ALA A 62 19.01 23.21 -12.10
CA ALA A 62 17.85 23.48 -11.28
C ALA A 62 16.57 23.63 -12.12
N ALA A 63 16.66 24.35 -13.23
CA ALA A 63 15.54 24.55 -14.15
C ALA A 63 15.09 23.24 -14.83
N ALA A 64 16.04 22.41 -15.27
CA ALA A 64 15.71 21.12 -15.87
C ALA A 64 15.02 20.19 -14.86
N LEU A 65 15.51 20.13 -13.62
CA LEU A 65 14.90 19.34 -12.56
C LEU A 65 13.50 19.85 -12.20
N ALA A 66 13.33 21.16 -12.04
CA ALA A 66 12.04 21.76 -11.71
C ALA A 66 11.02 21.53 -12.83
N GLY A 67 11.37 21.81 -14.08
CA GLY A 67 10.51 21.56 -15.23
C GLY A 67 10.17 20.07 -15.40
N ALA A 68 11.15 19.17 -15.21
CA ALA A 68 10.87 17.74 -15.25
C ALA A 68 9.88 17.33 -14.15
N GLY A 69 9.96 17.92 -12.95
CA GLY A 69 9.10 17.59 -11.81
C GLY A 69 7.62 17.83 -12.03
N VAL A 70 7.24 18.72 -12.93
CA VAL A 70 5.84 19.07 -13.24
C VAL A 70 5.41 18.73 -14.67
N LEU A 71 6.15 17.85 -15.35
CA LEU A 71 5.79 17.38 -16.70
C LEU A 71 4.44 16.66 -16.74
N VAL A 72 4.01 16.08 -15.63
CA VAL A 72 2.68 15.44 -15.49
C VAL A 72 1.56 16.45 -15.67
N ASP A 73 1.77 17.71 -15.24
CA ASP A 73 0.80 18.81 -15.37
C ASP A 73 0.77 19.41 -16.77
N GLY A 74 1.64 18.91 -17.65
CA GLY A 74 1.73 19.29 -19.06
C GLY A 74 2.95 20.14 -19.40
N GLN A 75 3.24 20.19 -20.71
CA GLN A 75 4.42 20.89 -21.25
C GLN A 75 4.48 22.36 -20.86
N SER A 76 3.36 23.08 -20.92
CA SER A 76 3.31 24.51 -20.59
C SER A 76 3.61 24.77 -19.10
N ALA A 77 3.18 23.91 -18.21
CA ALA A 77 3.52 23.98 -16.79
C ALA A 77 5.01 23.73 -16.57
N ALA A 78 5.56 22.72 -17.23
CA ALA A 78 6.99 22.38 -17.15
C ALA A 78 7.89 23.51 -17.65
N GLU A 79 7.54 24.16 -18.77
CA GLU A 79 8.26 25.31 -19.31
C GLU A 79 8.19 26.53 -18.38
N ALA A 80 7.01 26.78 -17.78
CA ALA A 80 6.82 27.88 -16.83
C ALA A 80 7.63 27.69 -15.55
N GLU A 81 7.67 26.47 -15.03
CA GLU A 81 8.44 26.10 -13.84
C GLU A 81 9.95 26.15 -14.11
N ALA A 82 10.40 25.60 -15.23
CA ALA A 82 11.81 25.69 -15.64
C ALA A 82 12.27 27.14 -15.76
N LEU A 83 11.47 28.02 -16.38
CA LEU A 83 11.75 29.44 -16.48
C LEU A 83 11.83 30.13 -15.12
N GLU A 84 10.93 29.78 -14.20
CA GLU A 84 10.96 30.31 -12.84
C GLU A 84 12.26 29.97 -12.11
N PHE A 85 12.71 28.72 -12.21
CA PHE A 85 13.95 28.28 -11.57
C PHE A 85 15.20 28.89 -12.23
N LEU A 86 15.19 29.21 -13.52
CA LEU A 86 16.25 30.03 -14.15
C LEU A 86 16.34 31.41 -13.49
N ILE A 87 15.20 32.07 -13.28
CA ILE A 87 15.12 33.39 -12.65
C ILE A 87 15.53 33.37 -11.19
N ARG A 88 15.12 32.32 -10.44
CA ARG A 88 15.49 32.14 -9.03
C ARG A 88 16.97 31.79 -8.83
N ASN A 89 17.65 31.31 -9.87
CA ASN A 89 19.07 30.95 -9.87
C ASN A 89 19.86 31.80 -10.88
N PRO A 90 19.94 33.12 -10.67
CA PRO A 90 20.51 34.04 -11.62
C PRO A 90 22.03 33.85 -11.79
N VAL A 91 22.55 34.26 -12.97
CA VAL A 91 23.96 34.16 -13.37
C VAL A 91 24.58 35.54 -13.41
N GLY A 92 25.76 35.72 -12.81
CA GLY A 92 26.50 36.97 -12.83
C GLY A 92 26.06 37.99 -11.78
N SER A 93 26.24 39.27 -12.10
CA SER A 93 26.02 40.40 -11.17
C SER A 93 24.56 40.89 -11.10
N SER A 94 23.65 40.32 -11.86
CA SER A 94 22.21 40.66 -11.87
C SER A 94 21.40 40.01 -10.76
N LEU A 95 22.06 39.61 -9.68
CA LEU A 95 21.52 38.83 -8.57
C LEU A 95 20.70 39.71 -7.59
N THR A 96 19.52 40.11 -7.96
CA THR A 96 18.49 40.48 -7.00
C THR A 96 17.52 39.30 -6.84
N ALA A 97 17.37 38.81 -5.62
CA ALA A 97 16.32 37.82 -5.31
C ALA A 97 14.98 38.42 -5.76
N VAL A 98 14.31 37.75 -6.68
CA VAL A 98 12.99 38.15 -7.15
C VAL A 98 11.96 37.75 -6.12
N ASP A 99 11.17 38.71 -5.65
CA ASP A 99 10.07 38.45 -4.72
C ASP A 99 8.95 37.67 -5.44
N GLU A 100 8.26 36.79 -4.73
CA GLU A 100 7.21 35.92 -5.30
C GLU A 100 6.13 36.71 -6.04
N SER A 101 5.78 37.89 -5.56
CA SER A 101 4.85 38.81 -6.22
C SER A 101 5.33 39.38 -7.56
N GLN A 102 6.61 39.24 -7.89
CA GLN A 102 7.25 39.82 -9.09
C GLN A 102 7.66 38.74 -10.11
N ILE A 103 7.47 37.45 -9.82
CA ILE A 103 7.94 36.35 -10.66
C ILE A 103 7.39 36.44 -12.08
N GLU A 104 6.10 36.68 -12.25
CA GLU A 104 5.48 36.75 -13.58
C GLU A 104 6.02 37.91 -14.42
N SER A 105 6.26 39.04 -13.79
CA SER A 105 6.89 40.19 -14.49
C SER A 105 8.36 39.93 -14.83
N ALA A 106 9.06 39.21 -13.95
CA ALA A 106 10.44 38.78 -14.17
C ALA A 106 10.55 37.74 -15.29
N LYS A 107 9.61 36.78 -15.38
CA LYS A 107 9.52 35.82 -16.51
C LYS A 107 9.38 36.56 -17.84
N ALA A 108 8.46 37.51 -17.93
CA ALA A 108 8.26 38.29 -19.16
C ALA A 108 9.52 39.08 -19.55
N SER A 109 10.17 39.76 -18.60
CA SER A 109 11.41 40.51 -18.82
C SER A 109 12.57 39.61 -19.24
N PHE A 110 12.72 38.46 -18.60
CA PHE A 110 13.76 37.48 -18.91
C PHE A 110 13.61 36.91 -20.33
N LEU A 111 12.38 36.60 -20.74
CA LEU A 111 12.12 36.13 -22.12
C LEU A 111 12.41 37.21 -23.19
N VAL A 112 12.15 38.48 -22.89
CA VAL A 112 12.49 39.57 -23.79
C VAL A 112 14.02 39.73 -23.96
N GLU A 113 14.76 39.55 -22.85
CA GLU A 113 16.22 39.75 -22.85
C GLU A 113 16.99 38.53 -23.34
N HIS A 114 16.50 37.31 -22.96
CA HIS A 114 17.26 36.08 -23.15
C HIS A 114 16.53 35.00 -23.97
N GLY A 115 15.29 35.24 -24.40
CA GLY A 115 14.45 34.22 -25.05
C GLY A 115 15.05 33.62 -26.31
N GLU A 116 15.80 34.44 -27.11
CA GLU A 116 16.49 33.93 -28.30
C GLU A 116 17.64 32.96 -28.00
N HIS A 117 18.13 32.99 -26.76
CA HIS A 117 19.25 32.19 -26.28
C HIS A 117 18.83 31.06 -25.32
N LEU A 118 17.53 30.94 -25.07
CA LEU A 118 16.93 29.91 -24.22
C LEU A 118 16.20 28.87 -25.06
N GLN A 119 16.45 27.59 -24.80
CA GLN A 119 15.72 26.48 -25.39
C GLN A 119 15.18 25.60 -24.29
N LEU A 120 13.85 25.47 -24.21
CA LEU A 120 13.10 24.57 -23.34
C LEU A 120 12.47 23.52 -24.24
N VAL A 121 12.80 22.26 -24.06
CA VAL A 121 12.31 21.16 -24.90
C VAL A 121 11.91 19.99 -24.00
N SER A 122 10.67 19.51 -24.14
CA SER A 122 10.20 18.29 -23.50
C SER A 122 10.27 17.11 -24.47
N GLY A 123 10.45 15.89 -23.93
CA GLY A 123 10.59 14.70 -24.75
C GLY A 123 10.84 13.44 -23.94
N ASN A 124 11.40 12.42 -24.58
CA ASN A 124 11.75 11.16 -23.95
C ASN A 124 13.25 10.90 -24.08
N TRP A 125 13.85 10.34 -23.02
CA TRP A 125 15.26 10.00 -23.00
C TRP A 125 15.50 8.63 -23.65
N ASN A 126 16.37 8.59 -24.65
CA ASN A 126 16.83 7.33 -25.22
C ASN A 126 18.14 6.91 -24.51
N PRO A 127 18.14 5.86 -23.69
CA PRO A 127 19.32 5.44 -22.92
C PRO A 127 20.41 4.83 -23.81
N ILE A 128 20.07 4.33 -24.99
CA ILE A 128 21.02 3.72 -25.94
C ILE A 128 21.83 4.80 -26.63
N THR A 129 21.15 5.78 -27.22
CA THR A 129 21.79 6.89 -27.93
C THR A 129 22.27 7.99 -26.98
N ARG A 130 21.85 7.96 -25.71
CA ARG A 130 22.07 9.01 -24.70
C ARG A 130 21.67 10.39 -25.20
N SER A 131 20.53 10.46 -25.84
CA SER A 131 19.95 11.68 -26.39
C SER A 131 18.47 11.78 -26.07
N MET A 132 17.98 13.01 -26.02
CA MET A 132 16.57 13.28 -25.86
C MET A 132 15.92 13.32 -27.25
N GLU A 133 14.76 12.68 -27.37
CA GLU A 133 13.89 12.73 -28.54
C GLU A 133 12.67 13.61 -28.19
N PRO A 134 12.44 14.76 -28.89
CA PRO A 134 11.29 15.60 -28.60
C PRO A 134 9.97 14.83 -28.73
N ALA A 135 9.05 14.98 -27.78
CA ALA A 135 7.75 14.35 -27.81
C ALA A 135 6.66 15.34 -27.37
N ALA A 136 5.58 15.39 -28.14
CA ALA A 136 4.44 16.25 -27.85
C ALA A 136 3.42 15.61 -26.89
N SER A 137 3.48 14.29 -26.72
CA SER A 137 2.58 13.53 -25.82
C SER A 137 3.41 12.75 -24.82
N ASN A 138 2.97 12.80 -23.57
CA ASN A 138 3.55 12.07 -22.43
C ASN A 138 5.09 12.18 -22.34
N PRO A 139 5.67 13.40 -22.30
CA PRO A 139 7.11 13.55 -22.15
C PRO A 139 7.55 13.15 -20.74
N SER A 140 8.67 12.44 -20.65
CA SER A 140 9.28 12.05 -19.37
C SER A 140 10.56 12.82 -19.03
N THR A 141 10.97 13.73 -19.92
CA THR A 141 12.27 14.41 -19.87
C THR A 141 12.13 15.89 -20.23
N MET A 142 12.85 16.73 -19.50
CA MET A 142 12.98 18.17 -19.78
C MET A 142 14.44 18.52 -20.07
N SER A 143 14.68 19.17 -21.20
CA SER A 143 15.98 19.75 -21.56
C SER A 143 15.93 21.25 -21.49
N VAL A 144 16.89 21.84 -20.79
CA VAL A 144 17.10 23.28 -20.69
C VAL A 144 18.47 23.61 -21.24
N SER A 145 18.53 24.45 -22.26
CA SER A 145 19.79 24.97 -22.81
C SER A 145 19.75 26.49 -22.82
N MET A 146 20.80 27.09 -22.29
CA MET A 146 20.92 28.53 -22.18
C MET A 146 22.29 29.01 -22.60
N THR A 147 22.32 30.08 -23.38
CA THR A 147 23.55 30.78 -23.78
C THR A 147 23.53 32.20 -23.26
N TYR A 148 24.57 32.62 -22.59
CA TYR A 148 24.81 34.00 -22.20
C TYR A 148 25.91 34.55 -23.12
N PRO A 149 25.59 35.31 -24.19
CA PRO A 149 26.55 35.96 -25.07
C PRO A 149 27.14 37.21 -24.40
N HIS A 150 28.25 37.68 -24.93
CA HIS A 150 28.85 39.00 -24.64
C HIS A 150 29.10 39.28 -23.15
N GLN A 151 29.58 38.28 -22.39
CA GLN A 151 29.98 38.51 -21.00
C GLN A 151 31.31 39.26 -20.94
N PRO A 152 31.41 40.42 -20.21
CA PRO A 152 32.58 41.25 -20.25
C PRO A 152 33.79 40.59 -19.56
N LEU A 153 34.98 40.75 -20.17
CA LEU A 153 36.27 40.44 -19.57
C LEU A 153 36.83 41.68 -18.88
N PHE A 154 37.46 41.50 -17.69
CA PHE A 154 38.05 42.60 -16.95
C PHE A 154 39.37 43.09 -17.59
N PHE A 155 40.24 42.19 -17.96
CA PHE A 155 41.58 42.46 -18.50
C PHE A 155 41.75 41.96 -19.93
N GLY A 156 40.90 41.06 -20.42
CA GLY A 156 40.98 40.50 -21.77
C GLY A 156 40.97 41.54 -22.86
N ARG A 157 40.28 42.69 -22.64
CA ARG A 157 40.27 43.85 -23.57
C ARG A 157 41.65 44.43 -23.80
N LEU A 158 42.59 44.31 -22.87
CA LEU A 158 43.99 44.72 -23.08
C LEU A 158 44.72 43.79 -24.06
N LEU A 159 44.18 42.60 -24.30
CA LEU A 159 44.68 41.57 -25.19
C LEU A 159 43.85 41.49 -26.49
N GLY A 160 42.89 42.43 -26.69
CA GLY A 160 42.04 42.50 -27.88
C GLY A 160 40.81 41.61 -27.87
N ARG A 161 40.39 41.15 -26.66
CA ARG A 161 39.13 40.44 -26.46
C ARG A 161 38.29 41.15 -25.40
N ASP A 162 37.14 41.67 -25.80
CA ASP A 162 36.26 42.43 -24.90
C ASP A 162 35.29 41.57 -24.14
N ASP A 163 34.87 40.44 -24.71
CA ASP A 163 33.84 39.57 -24.16
C ASP A 163 34.09 38.08 -24.44
N PHE A 164 33.23 37.25 -23.85
CA PHE A 164 33.15 35.81 -24.09
C PHE A 164 31.69 35.35 -24.00
N SER A 165 31.38 34.18 -24.52
CA SER A 165 30.08 33.54 -24.40
C SER A 165 30.20 32.27 -23.60
N ILE A 166 29.19 32.00 -22.76
CA ILE A 166 29.04 30.72 -22.03
C ILE A 166 27.75 30.06 -22.45
N THR A 167 27.79 28.75 -22.56
CA THR A 167 26.62 27.93 -22.86
C THR A 167 26.59 26.75 -21.87
N ALA A 168 25.41 26.43 -21.35
CA ALA A 168 25.17 25.24 -20.60
C ALA A 168 23.88 24.57 -21.07
N GLN A 169 23.87 23.26 -20.97
CA GLN A 169 22.69 22.44 -21.24
C GLN A 169 22.57 21.42 -20.14
N SER A 170 21.35 21.22 -19.66
CA SER A 170 21.00 20.16 -18.72
C SER A 170 19.76 19.41 -19.19
N VAL A 171 19.72 18.11 -18.90
CA VAL A 171 18.59 17.24 -19.20
C VAL A 171 18.23 16.50 -17.94
N ALA A 172 17.02 16.70 -17.48
CA ALA A 172 16.45 15.97 -16.34
C ALA A 172 15.33 15.06 -16.83
N MET A 173 15.20 13.91 -16.19
CA MET A 173 14.14 12.95 -16.48
C MET A 173 13.59 12.35 -15.19
N TYR A 174 12.38 11.83 -15.25
CA TYR A 174 11.91 10.89 -14.25
C TYR A 174 12.81 9.65 -14.25
N GLN A 175 13.27 9.26 -13.08
CA GLN A 175 14.00 8.01 -12.93
C GLN A 175 13.01 6.86 -12.94
N PRO A 176 13.16 5.84 -13.83
CA PRO A 176 12.29 4.67 -13.78
C PRO A 176 12.39 3.99 -12.42
N ARG A 177 11.25 3.48 -11.94
CA ARG A 177 11.16 2.80 -10.66
C ARG A 177 11.03 1.30 -10.84
N ASP A 178 11.61 0.54 -9.92
CA ASP A 178 11.32 -0.87 -9.69
C ASP A 178 10.66 -0.97 -8.32
N ILE A 179 9.36 -1.17 -8.30
CA ILE A 179 8.52 -1.12 -7.11
C ILE A 179 8.07 -2.54 -6.78
N VAL A 180 8.27 -3.02 -5.56
CA VAL A 180 7.59 -4.23 -5.10
C VAL A 180 6.53 -3.84 -4.08
N VAL A 181 5.28 -4.11 -4.40
CA VAL A 181 4.16 -3.92 -3.51
C VAL A 181 4.00 -5.18 -2.67
N VAL A 182 3.98 -5.03 -1.34
CA VAL A 182 3.85 -6.11 -0.36
C VAL A 182 2.52 -5.93 0.34
N LEU A 183 1.57 -6.81 0.05
CA LEU A 183 0.19 -6.70 0.49
C LEU A 183 -0.15 -7.75 1.55
N ASP A 184 -0.98 -7.31 2.50
CA ASP A 184 -1.59 -8.14 3.50
C ASP A 184 -2.83 -8.83 2.94
N PHE A 185 -2.83 -10.17 2.95
CA PHE A 185 -4.00 -10.99 2.66
C PHE A 185 -4.32 -11.93 3.81
N SER A 186 -3.88 -11.60 5.04
CA SER A 186 -4.27 -12.34 6.25
C SER A 186 -5.78 -12.25 6.52
N GLY A 187 -6.29 -13.12 7.38
CA GLY A 187 -7.73 -13.22 7.64
C GLY A 187 -8.36 -11.94 8.19
N SER A 188 -7.59 -11.10 8.91
CA SER A 188 -8.06 -9.82 9.44
C SER A 188 -8.53 -8.84 8.36
N MET A 189 -8.01 -8.96 7.14
CA MET A 189 -8.44 -8.17 5.99
C MET A 189 -9.92 -8.37 5.57
N ASN A 190 -10.66 -9.28 6.23
CA ASN A 190 -12.12 -9.42 6.11
C ASN A 190 -12.88 -8.89 7.34
N ASP A 191 -12.19 -8.62 8.46
CA ASP A 191 -12.85 -8.46 9.77
C ASP A 191 -13.77 -7.24 9.83
N ASP A 192 -13.50 -6.17 9.08
CA ASP A 192 -14.38 -5.00 9.03
C ASP A 192 -15.73 -5.27 8.34
N SER A 193 -15.87 -6.39 7.64
CA SER A 193 -17.10 -6.83 6.98
C SER A 193 -17.85 -7.92 7.75
N THR A 194 -17.26 -8.45 8.81
CA THR A 194 -17.77 -9.61 9.54
C THR A 194 -18.35 -9.23 10.90
N PHE A 195 -18.88 -10.21 11.60
CA PHE A 195 -19.37 -10.04 12.96
C PHE A 195 -18.29 -9.58 13.96
N ALA A 196 -17.01 -9.72 13.64
CA ALA A 196 -15.92 -9.16 14.44
C ALA A 196 -16.01 -7.63 14.57
N ALA A 197 -16.48 -6.96 13.55
CA ALA A 197 -16.59 -5.50 13.50
C ALA A 197 -17.84 -4.92 14.21
N TYR A 198 -18.69 -5.72 14.86
CA TYR A 198 -19.88 -5.19 15.54
C TYR A 198 -19.58 -4.13 16.58
N GLY A 199 -18.47 -4.25 17.29
CA GLY A 199 -18.03 -3.27 18.28
C GLY A 199 -17.56 -1.95 17.69
N VAL A 200 -17.14 -1.96 16.43
CA VAL A 200 -16.56 -0.83 15.71
C VAL A 200 -17.60 -0.17 14.80
N LEU A 201 -18.13 -0.92 13.84
CA LEU A 201 -19.07 -0.42 12.83
C LEU A 201 -20.53 -0.44 13.30
N GLY A 202 -20.84 -1.23 14.31
CA GLY A 202 -22.20 -1.48 14.78
C GLY A 202 -22.96 -2.49 13.92
N LYS A 203 -23.95 -3.14 14.57
CA LYS A 203 -24.75 -4.19 13.96
C LYS A 203 -25.41 -3.82 12.62
N PRO A 204 -26.05 -2.63 12.46
CA PRO A 204 -26.70 -2.30 11.20
C PRO A 204 -25.75 -2.22 10.01
N ALA A 205 -24.52 -1.71 10.20
CA ALA A 205 -23.53 -1.59 9.14
C ALA A 205 -23.03 -2.97 8.69
N VAL A 206 -22.67 -3.84 9.63
CA VAL A 206 -22.23 -5.22 9.33
C VAL A 206 -23.36 -6.02 8.68
N ASP A 207 -24.59 -5.90 9.18
CA ASP A 207 -25.76 -6.59 8.60
C ASP A 207 -26.04 -6.14 7.16
N ALA A 208 -25.88 -4.84 6.87
CA ALA A 208 -26.04 -4.30 5.53
C ALA A 208 -24.95 -4.81 4.57
N ASN A 209 -23.68 -4.83 5.04
CA ASN A 209 -22.58 -5.36 4.24
C ASN A 209 -22.76 -6.86 3.92
N LEU A 210 -23.17 -7.68 4.89
CA LEU A 210 -23.42 -9.11 4.65
C LEU A 210 -24.57 -9.33 3.64
N LEU A 211 -25.56 -8.44 3.61
CA LEU A 211 -26.62 -8.48 2.60
C LEU A 211 -26.09 -8.12 1.21
N GLN A 212 -25.23 -7.11 1.12
CA GLN A 212 -24.56 -6.75 -0.13
C GLN A 212 -23.71 -7.90 -0.65
N CYS A 213 -22.84 -8.49 0.18
CA CYS A 213 -22.04 -9.66 -0.16
C CYS A 213 -22.87 -10.82 -0.68
N TYR A 214 -24.04 -11.08 -0.06
CA TYR A 214 -24.98 -12.09 -0.53
C TYR A 214 -25.50 -11.80 -1.95
N GLY A 215 -25.84 -10.53 -2.23
CA GLY A 215 -26.25 -10.08 -3.56
C GLY A 215 -25.14 -10.21 -4.61
N GLU A 216 -23.90 -9.84 -4.26
CA GLU A 216 -22.72 -9.94 -5.14
C GLU A 216 -22.40 -11.39 -5.50
N LEU A 217 -22.65 -12.35 -4.59
CA LEU A 217 -22.56 -13.79 -4.88
C LEU A 217 -23.70 -14.32 -5.76
N GLY A 218 -24.61 -13.46 -6.25
CA GLY A 218 -25.73 -13.83 -7.10
C GLY A 218 -26.96 -14.30 -6.33
N SER A 219 -27.08 -13.93 -5.05
CA SER A 219 -28.20 -14.30 -4.16
C SER A 219 -28.52 -15.80 -4.23
N PRO A 220 -27.55 -16.68 -3.93
CA PRO A 220 -27.70 -18.11 -4.13
C PRO A 220 -28.89 -18.66 -3.32
N VAL A 221 -29.66 -19.55 -3.92
CA VAL A 221 -30.80 -20.18 -3.25
C VAL A 221 -30.35 -21.50 -2.64
N TYR A 222 -30.40 -21.56 -1.31
CA TYR A 222 -30.08 -22.75 -0.53
C TYR A 222 -31.30 -23.19 0.28
N GLY A 223 -32.26 -23.80 -0.39
CA GLY A 223 -33.47 -24.28 0.27
C GLY A 223 -34.28 -23.15 0.95
N ASP A 224 -34.70 -23.41 2.18
CA ASP A 224 -35.50 -22.47 2.99
C ASP A 224 -34.64 -21.57 3.89
N LEU A 225 -33.34 -21.41 3.61
CA LEU A 225 -32.42 -20.62 4.40
C LEU A 225 -32.87 -19.14 4.40
N GLN A 226 -33.28 -18.65 5.57
CA GLN A 226 -33.78 -17.28 5.74
C GLN A 226 -32.66 -16.33 6.19
N PHE A 227 -32.89 -15.02 6.02
CA PHE A 227 -31.89 -14.01 6.32
C PHE A 227 -31.52 -13.94 7.82
N GLU A 228 -32.43 -14.14 8.75
CA GLU A 228 -32.20 -14.20 10.20
C GLU A 228 -33.11 -15.19 10.90
N PRO A 229 -33.02 -16.48 10.66
CA PRO A 229 -33.85 -17.44 11.38
C PRO A 229 -33.46 -17.49 12.85
N GLN A 230 -34.45 -17.36 13.73
CA GLN A 230 -34.23 -17.52 15.18
C GLN A 230 -34.47 -18.97 15.63
N TYR A 231 -35.39 -19.64 14.96
CA TYR A 231 -35.71 -21.05 15.19
C TYR A 231 -35.69 -21.79 13.87
N ILE A 232 -35.35 -23.06 13.92
CA ILE A 232 -35.39 -23.94 12.75
C ILE A 232 -36.71 -24.68 12.79
N THR A 233 -37.48 -24.60 11.71
CA THR A 233 -38.66 -25.42 11.54
C THR A 233 -38.24 -26.88 11.37
N VAL A 234 -38.62 -27.72 12.30
CA VAL A 234 -38.50 -29.18 12.18
C VAL A 234 -39.84 -29.69 11.70
N ALA A 235 -39.92 -30.16 10.45
CA ALA A 235 -41.13 -30.71 9.91
C ALA A 235 -41.51 -31.95 10.70
N GLY A 236 -42.59 -31.84 11.45
CA GLY A 236 -43.30 -33.02 11.91
C GLY A 236 -43.79 -33.77 10.67
N VAL A 237 -43.66 -35.09 10.64
CA VAL A 237 -44.29 -35.89 9.58
C VAL A 237 -45.77 -35.75 9.76
N PRO A 238 -46.52 -35.17 8.80
CA PRO A 238 -47.98 -35.12 8.92
C PRO A 238 -48.50 -36.54 9.08
N PRO A 239 -49.31 -36.82 10.09
CA PRO A 239 -49.88 -38.14 10.20
C PRO A 239 -50.72 -38.43 8.98
N ALA A 240 -50.60 -39.63 8.44
CA ALA A 240 -51.42 -40.09 7.30
C ALA A 240 -52.92 -40.11 7.63
N ASP A 241 -53.25 -39.98 8.93
CA ASP A 241 -54.62 -39.98 9.47
C ASP A 241 -55.01 -38.56 9.89
N SER A 242 -56.02 -38.00 9.23
CA SER A 242 -56.56 -36.66 9.52
C SER A 242 -57.19 -36.53 10.93
N THR A 243 -57.35 -37.61 11.68
CA THR A 243 -57.88 -37.61 13.04
C THR A 243 -56.82 -37.24 14.07
N LYS A 244 -55.54 -37.37 13.74
CA LYS A 244 -54.44 -37.00 14.60
C LYS A 244 -54.13 -35.49 14.51
N PRO A 245 -53.67 -34.90 15.63
CA PRO A 245 -53.22 -33.51 15.60
C PRO A 245 -52.00 -33.35 14.70
N GLN A 246 -51.94 -32.27 13.99
CA GLN A 246 -50.71 -31.84 13.34
C GLN A 246 -49.86 -31.10 14.36
N ILE A 247 -48.62 -31.53 14.55
CA ILE A 247 -47.66 -30.96 15.50
C ILE A 247 -46.53 -30.35 14.67
N HIS A 248 -46.25 -29.08 14.91
CA HIS A 248 -45.16 -28.33 14.32
C HIS A 248 -44.16 -27.96 15.41
N VAL A 249 -42.90 -28.23 15.20
CA VAL A 249 -41.83 -27.96 16.15
C VAL A 249 -40.76 -27.06 15.49
N GLU A 250 -40.50 -25.94 16.13
CA GLU A 250 -39.37 -25.08 15.83
C GLU A 250 -38.29 -25.32 16.92
N TYR A 251 -37.08 -25.55 16.47
CA TYR A 251 -35.95 -25.94 17.32
C TYR A 251 -34.89 -24.85 17.41
N ARG A 252 -34.40 -24.61 18.61
CA ARG A 252 -33.30 -23.71 18.92
C ARG A 252 -32.38 -24.31 19.97
N TYR A 253 -31.72 -25.37 19.68
CA TYR A 253 -30.70 -26.04 20.55
C TYR A 253 -31.06 -26.17 22.04
N THR A 254 -31.32 -25.06 22.77
CA THR A 254 -31.68 -25.01 24.19
C THR A 254 -33.18 -24.80 24.44
N ALA A 255 -33.98 -24.64 23.38
CA ALA A 255 -35.41 -24.41 23.45
C ALA A 255 -36.13 -25.02 22.25
N VAL A 256 -37.34 -25.43 22.44
CA VAL A 256 -38.26 -25.82 21.36
C VAL A 256 -39.53 -25.00 21.46
N LYS A 257 -40.06 -24.59 20.33
CA LYS A 257 -41.38 -23.99 20.21
C LYS A 257 -42.29 -24.99 19.55
N VAL A 258 -43.35 -25.32 20.18
CA VAL A 258 -44.31 -26.34 19.72
C VAL A 258 -45.61 -25.64 19.37
N THR A 259 -46.14 -25.92 18.20
CA THR A 259 -47.47 -25.50 17.78
C THR A 259 -48.27 -26.71 17.32
N SER A 260 -49.53 -26.79 17.67
CA SER A 260 -50.38 -27.92 17.31
C SER A 260 -51.79 -27.47 16.96
N THR A 261 -52.48 -28.26 16.12
CA THR A 261 -53.89 -28.06 15.80
C THR A 261 -54.84 -28.42 16.94
N LYS A 262 -54.35 -29.08 17.99
CA LYS A 262 -55.09 -29.41 19.23
C LYS A 262 -54.29 -28.95 20.46
N THR A 263 -54.98 -28.83 21.61
CA THR A 263 -54.40 -28.42 22.88
C THR A 263 -53.24 -29.32 23.29
N LEU A 264 -52.13 -28.71 23.67
CA LEU A 264 -50.93 -29.38 24.17
C LEU A 264 -51.20 -30.02 25.55
N GLN A 265 -50.95 -31.31 25.63
CA GLN A 265 -51.19 -32.08 26.85
C GLN A 265 -49.92 -32.47 27.58
N LYS A 266 -48.83 -32.69 26.86
CA LYS A 266 -47.56 -33.04 27.46
C LYS A 266 -46.43 -32.72 26.51
N VAL A 267 -45.37 -32.08 27.02
CA VAL A 267 -44.11 -31.88 26.31
C VAL A 267 -43.01 -32.39 27.22
N THR A 268 -42.17 -33.30 26.75
CA THR A 268 -41.00 -33.82 27.45
C THR A 268 -39.75 -33.52 26.65
N LEU A 269 -38.81 -32.83 27.26
CA LEU A 269 -37.49 -32.55 26.73
C LEU A 269 -36.50 -33.58 27.25
N GLU A 270 -35.67 -34.13 26.39
CA GLU A 270 -34.51 -34.94 26.71
C GLU A 270 -33.25 -34.14 26.37
N PHE A 271 -32.33 -34.05 27.31
CA PHE A 271 -31.13 -33.22 27.18
C PHE A 271 -29.88 -34.07 26.92
N SER A 272 -28.81 -33.41 26.41
CA SER A 272 -27.53 -34.03 26.03
C SER A 272 -26.83 -34.83 27.12
N ASN A 273 -27.26 -34.72 28.37
CA ASN A 273 -26.76 -35.50 29.48
C ASN A 273 -27.70 -36.68 29.85
N GLY A 274 -28.69 -36.99 29.03
CA GLY A 274 -29.70 -38.02 29.24
C GLY A 274 -30.78 -37.66 30.27
N SER A 275 -30.73 -36.48 30.91
CA SER A 275 -31.79 -36.03 31.80
C SER A 275 -33.04 -35.61 31.01
N THR A 276 -34.20 -35.71 31.68
CA THR A 276 -35.47 -35.29 31.06
C THR A 276 -36.17 -34.24 31.90
N GLN A 277 -36.94 -33.37 31.27
CA GLN A 277 -37.86 -32.44 31.90
C GLN A 277 -39.22 -32.49 31.22
N THR A 278 -40.26 -32.66 32.01
CA THR A 278 -41.62 -32.81 31.49
C THR A 278 -42.49 -31.63 31.90
N PHE A 279 -43.23 -31.12 30.95
CA PHE A 279 -44.28 -30.11 31.10
C PHE A 279 -45.63 -30.80 30.92
N ASN A 280 -46.35 -30.95 32.04
CA ASN A 280 -47.67 -31.58 32.03
C ASN A 280 -48.76 -30.53 31.83
N SER A 281 -49.68 -30.83 30.92
CA SER A 281 -50.82 -29.96 30.62
C SER A 281 -50.50 -28.50 30.41
N PRO A 282 -49.52 -28.19 29.54
CA PRO A 282 -49.14 -26.80 29.33
C PRO A 282 -50.28 -25.93 28.80
N GLY A 283 -51.29 -26.57 28.26
CA GLY A 283 -52.48 -25.87 27.75
C GLY A 283 -52.18 -25.12 26.44
N GLY A 284 -53.21 -24.53 25.86
CA GLY A 284 -53.06 -23.78 24.61
C GLY A 284 -52.70 -24.65 23.39
N TYR A 285 -52.53 -23.99 22.26
CA TYR A 285 -52.15 -24.61 20.98
C TYR A 285 -50.68 -24.41 20.61
N SER A 286 -49.98 -23.59 21.38
CA SER A 286 -48.56 -23.35 21.20
C SER A 286 -47.86 -23.01 22.53
N GLY A 287 -46.55 -23.26 22.61
CA GLY A 287 -45.73 -22.91 23.76
C GLY A 287 -44.24 -23.05 23.45
N THR A 288 -43.42 -22.31 24.19
CA THR A 288 -41.95 -22.43 24.14
C THR A 288 -41.48 -23.15 25.40
N PHE A 289 -40.68 -24.21 25.22
CA PHE A 289 -40.21 -25.09 26.27
C PHE A 289 -38.69 -25.10 26.27
N GLN A 290 -38.10 -24.92 27.47
CA GLN A 290 -36.66 -24.91 27.67
C GLN A 290 -36.30 -25.55 29.00
N GLY A 291 -35.06 -25.97 29.17
CA GLY A 291 -34.55 -26.49 30.40
C GLY A 291 -34.57 -25.47 31.54
N SER A 292 -34.86 -25.91 32.77
CA SER A 292 -34.78 -25.10 33.97
C SER A 292 -33.96 -25.81 35.08
N GLY A 293 -33.52 -25.06 36.10
CA GLY A 293 -32.69 -25.61 37.17
C GLY A 293 -31.37 -26.16 36.60
N SER A 294 -31.06 -27.42 36.91
CA SER A 294 -29.85 -28.11 36.43
C SER A 294 -29.81 -28.31 34.91
N ASN A 295 -30.93 -28.14 34.21
CA ASN A 295 -31.05 -28.27 32.76
C ASN A 295 -31.08 -26.92 32.04
N SER A 296 -30.93 -25.80 32.76
CA SER A 296 -30.89 -24.48 32.16
C SER A 296 -29.72 -24.35 31.17
N GLY A 297 -30.01 -23.92 29.95
CA GLY A 297 -29.01 -23.74 28.89
C GLY A 297 -28.43 -25.03 28.27
N ARG A 298 -28.94 -26.21 28.67
CA ARG A 298 -28.50 -27.48 28.06
C ARG A 298 -29.10 -27.69 26.69
N ALA A 299 -28.37 -28.38 25.85
CA ALA A 299 -28.84 -28.83 24.55
C ALA A 299 -30.00 -29.83 24.72
N ILE A 300 -31.05 -29.63 23.94
CA ILE A 300 -32.17 -30.55 23.84
C ILE A 300 -31.86 -31.50 22.68
N GLU A 301 -31.81 -32.80 22.94
CA GLU A 301 -31.53 -33.81 21.91
C GLU A 301 -32.81 -34.43 21.37
N LYS A 302 -33.86 -34.52 22.22
CA LYS A 302 -35.15 -35.03 21.80
C LYS A 302 -36.27 -34.27 22.47
N THR A 303 -37.39 -34.23 21.79
CA THR A 303 -38.65 -33.70 22.32
C THR A 303 -39.77 -34.64 21.99
N TRP A 304 -40.50 -35.06 23.03
CA TRP A 304 -41.75 -35.78 22.84
C TRP A 304 -42.91 -34.84 23.12
N VAL A 305 -43.84 -34.79 22.18
CA VAL A 305 -45.02 -33.90 22.23
C VAL A 305 -46.29 -34.72 22.12
N ARG A 306 -47.24 -34.49 23.03
CA ARG A 306 -48.60 -35.04 22.95
C ARG A 306 -49.58 -33.88 22.94
N SER A 307 -50.50 -33.91 21.96
CA SER A 307 -51.56 -32.94 21.85
C SER A 307 -52.93 -33.62 21.60
N GLY A 308 -54.01 -32.99 22.07
CA GLY A 308 -55.34 -33.57 22.07
C GLY A 308 -55.56 -34.62 23.19
N SER A 309 -56.80 -35.04 23.40
CA SER A 309 -57.21 -35.87 24.50
C SER A 309 -56.80 -37.36 24.40
N ASN A 310 -56.44 -37.82 23.20
CA ASN A 310 -56.05 -39.20 22.98
C ASN A 310 -54.61 -39.44 23.45
N SER A 311 -54.37 -40.41 24.29
CA SER A 311 -53.07 -40.78 24.84
C SER A 311 -52.07 -41.28 23.79
N THR A 312 -52.55 -41.75 22.65
CA THR A 312 -51.74 -42.24 21.52
C THR A 312 -51.24 -41.15 20.60
N ASN A 313 -51.68 -39.89 20.77
CA ASN A 313 -51.25 -38.75 19.95
C ASN A 313 -49.91 -38.13 20.39
N GLY A 314 -48.92 -38.96 20.66
CA GLY A 314 -47.58 -38.52 20.99
C GLY A 314 -46.62 -38.73 19.82
N GLU A 315 -45.73 -37.78 19.59
CA GLU A 315 -44.74 -37.80 18.53
C GLU A 315 -43.36 -37.39 19.06
N TYR A 316 -42.31 -38.09 18.59
CA TYR A 316 -40.93 -37.78 18.91
C TYR A 316 -40.27 -36.92 17.79
N PHE A 317 -39.53 -35.93 18.24
CA PHE A 317 -38.67 -35.12 17.40
C PHE A 317 -37.24 -35.29 17.90
N ASP A 318 -36.38 -35.83 17.07
CA ASP A 318 -35.02 -36.20 17.43
C ASP A 318 -34.03 -35.14 16.93
N PHE A 319 -33.24 -34.59 17.83
CA PHE A 319 -32.20 -33.60 17.62
C PHE A 319 -30.87 -34.06 18.23
N ASP A 320 -30.68 -35.33 18.47
CA ASP A 320 -29.48 -35.84 19.12
C ASP A 320 -28.19 -35.49 18.37
N SER A 321 -27.04 -35.62 19.03
CA SER A 321 -25.75 -35.22 18.47
C SER A 321 -25.38 -35.97 17.20
N SER A 322 -25.93 -37.15 16.97
CA SER A 322 -25.66 -37.94 15.75
C SER A 322 -26.53 -37.54 14.57
N THR A 323 -27.72 -37.02 14.86
CA THR A 323 -28.72 -36.67 13.84
C THR A 323 -28.99 -35.16 13.73
N ILE A 324 -28.52 -34.38 14.72
CA ILE A 324 -28.85 -32.96 14.86
C ILE A 324 -28.52 -32.14 13.61
N ASN A 325 -27.33 -32.32 13.02
CA ASN A 325 -26.97 -31.62 11.81
C ASN A 325 -27.85 -32.01 10.62
N THR A 326 -28.28 -33.29 10.58
CA THR A 326 -29.23 -33.74 9.56
C THR A 326 -30.60 -33.11 9.75
N THR A 327 -31.09 -33.02 10.98
CA THR A 327 -32.34 -32.35 11.30
C THR A 327 -32.31 -30.86 10.94
N ILE A 328 -31.22 -30.17 11.30
CA ILE A 328 -31.02 -28.76 10.94
C ILE A 328 -30.98 -28.57 9.41
N LYS A 329 -30.24 -29.42 8.69
CA LYS A 329 -30.21 -29.37 7.21
C LYS A 329 -31.59 -29.57 6.60
N LYS A 330 -32.39 -30.48 7.11
CA LYS A 330 -33.76 -30.68 6.64
C LYS A 330 -34.63 -29.46 6.91
N ALA A 331 -34.54 -28.89 8.12
CA ALA A 331 -35.28 -27.69 8.51
C ALA A 331 -34.91 -26.47 7.65
N LEU A 332 -33.66 -26.38 7.22
CA LEU A 332 -33.15 -25.31 6.33
C LEU A 332 -33.38 -25.62 4.82
N GLY A 333 -33.93 -26.77 4.48
CA GLY A 333 -34.11 -27.18 3.09
C GLY A 333 -32.81 -27.48 2.32
N ILE A 334 -31.67 -27.59 3.01
CA ILE A 334 -30.35 -27.81 2.38
C ILE A 334 -29.89 -29.28 2.41
N ASN A 335 -30.69 -30.20 2.90
CA ASN A 335 -30.31 -31.62 3.01
C ASN A 335 -30.13 -32.32 1.64
N THR A 336 -30.70 -31.78 0.60
CA THR A 336 -30.58 -32.26 -0.80
C THR A 336 -29.80 -31.30 -1.71
N VAL A 337 -29.34 -30.18 -1.15
CA VAL A 337 -28.54 -29.19 -1.86
C VAL A 337 -27.07 -29.51 -1.69
N ALA A 338 -26.34 -29.65 -2.78
CA ALA A 338 -24.89 -29.85 -2.72
C ALA A 338 -24.21 -28.63 -2.09
N TYR A 339 -23.18 -28.87 -1.28
CA TYR A 339 -22.34 -27.77 -0.81
C TYR A 339 -21.62 -27.16 -2.02
N PRO A 340 -21.63 -25.82 -2.20
CA PRO A 340 -21.28 -25.20 -3.49
C PRO A 340 -19.77 -25.15 -3.77
N TYR A 341 -18.92 -25.43 -2.78
CA TYR A 341 -17.48 -25.26 -2.90
C TYR A 341 -16.74 -26.61 -2.81
N PRO A 342 -15.53 -26.72 -3.36
CA PRO A 342 -14.74 -27.96 -3.37
C PRO A 342 -14.43 -28.50 -1.98
N SER A 343 -14.13 -27.62 -1.02
CA SER A 343 -13.81 -27.98 0.36
C SER A 343 -14.86 -27.45 1.34
N GLY A 344 -14.96 -28.10 2.51
CA GLY A 344 -15.96 -27.79 3.52
C GLY A 344 -17.26 -28.57 3.35
N SER A 345 -18.28 -28.21 4.10
CA SER A 345 -19.57 -28.88 4.07
C SER A 345 -20.67 -28.06 4.75
N TRP A 346 -21.94 -28.38 4.46
CA TRP A 346 -23.06 -27.85 5.23
C TRP A 346 -22.99 -28.19 6.73
N ASN A 347 -22.38 -29.32 7.10
CA ASN A 347 -22.17 -29.64 8.51
C ASN A 347 -21.21 -28.65 9.17
N SER A 348 -20.13 -28.28 8.49
CA SER A 348 -19.15 -27.29 9.01
C SER A 348 -19.79 -25.92 9.24
N TYR A 349 -20.65 -25.46 8.31
CA TYR A 349 -21.43 -24.25 8.49
C TYR A 349 -22.38 -24.33 9.70
N ILE A 350 -23.10 -25.45 9.85
CA ILE A 350 -24.01 -25.65 10.97
C ILE A 350 -23.24 -25.66 12.28
N ASP A 351 -22.09 -26.34 12.32
CA ASP A 351 -21.25 -26.41 13.51
C ASP A 351 -20.68 -25.04 13.88
N TYR A 352 -20.27 -24.23 12.89
CA TYR A 352 -19.91 -22.84 13.08
C TYR A 352 -21.03 -22.03 13.76
N CYS A 353 -22.28 -22.15 13.29
CA CYS A 353 -23.41 -21.44 13.91
C CYS A 353 -23.71 -21.90 15.35
N LYS A 354 -23.31 -23.11 15.74
CA LYS A 354 -23.51 -23.67 17.08
C LYS A 354 -22.41 -23.31 18.08
N LEU A 355 -21.26 -22.81 17.64
CA LEU A 355 -20.10 -22.52 18.49
C LEU A 355 -20.49 -21.71 19.73
N SER A 356 -19.91 -22.08 20.87
CA SER A 356 -20.12 -21.42 22.16
C SER A 356 -19.21 -20.21 22.39
N SER A 357 -18.30 -19.95 21.46
CA SER A 357 -17.34 -18.83 21.45
C SER A 357 -17.15 -18.35 20.00
N GLY A 358 -16.50 -17.20 19.83
CA GLY A 358 -16.19 -16.63 18.54
C GLY A 358 -17.21 -15.60 18.05
N MET A 359 -16.88 -14.95 16.93
CA MET A 359 -17.55 -13.76 16.41
C MET A 359 -19.05 -13.93 16.20
N ASN A 360 -19.47 -15.08 15.65
CA ASN A 360 -20.89 -15.37 15.43
C ASN A 360 -21.70 -15.39 16.73
N LYS A 361 -21.15 -15.97 17.82
CA LYS A 361 -21.80 -16.00 19.14
C LYS A 361 -21.81 -14.62 19.78
N ASP A 362 -20.71 -13.88 19.73
CA ASP A 362 -20.55 -12.58 20.38
C ASP A 362 -21.44 -11.51 19.74
N ALA A 363 -21.65 -11.60 18.43
CA ALA A 363 -22.60 -10.79 17.69
C ALA A 363 -24.08 -11.17 17.91
N GLY A 364 -24.35 -12.24 18.69
CA GLY A 364 -25.71 -12.70 19.00
C GLY A 364 -26.36 -13.54 17.90
N TYR A 365 -25.57 -14.12 17.00
CA TYR A 365 -26.05 -14.99 15.91
C TYR A 365 -25.89 -16.49 16.19
N ARG A 366 -25.51 -16.87 17.39
CA ARG A 366 -25.46 -18.27 17.78
C ARG A 366 -26.82 -18.93 17.59
N TYR A 367 -26.86 -20.08 16.93
CA TYR A 367 -28.07 -20.80 16.50
C TYR A 367 -29.01 -20.03 15.58
N LYS A 368 -28.55 -18.97 14.96
CA LYS A 368 -29.26 -18.27 13.90
C LYS A 368 -28.70 -18.72 12.56
N PHE A 369 -29.44 -19.57 11.87
CA PHE A 369 -29.05 -20.13 10.59
C PHE A 369 -29.72 -19.34 9.48
N GLY A 370 -28.95 -18.64 8.67
CA GLY A 370 -29.49 -17.80 7.63
C GLY A 370 -28.39 -17.17 6.77
N TYR A 371 -28.75 -16.29 5.87
CA TYR A 371 -27.83 -15.66 4.93
C TYR A 371 -26.69 -14.91 5.63
N LYS A 372 -26.99 -14.14 6.67
CA LYS A 372 -25.97 -13.39 7.40
C LYS A 372 -24.91 -14.31 8.03
N SER A 373 -25.37 -15.37 8.72
CA SER A 373 -24.44 -16.33 9.30
C SER A 373 -23.67 -17.12 8.23
N LEU A 374 -24.30 -17.38 7.08
CA LEU A 374 -23.65 -18.10 5.98
C LEU A 374 -22.56 -17.28 5.33
N ILE A 375 -22.85 -16.01 4.99
CA ILE A 375 -21.85 -15.13 4.39
C ILE A 375 -20.72 -14.85 5.38
N ASN A 376 -21.05 -14.59 6.66
CA ASN A 376 -20.00 -14.43 7.69
C ASN A 376 -19.14 -15.67 7.82
N TYR A 377 -19.75 -16.88 7.79
CA TYR A 377 -18.99 -18.12 7.79
C TYR A 377 -18.03 -18.22 6.61
N TRP A 378 -18.43 -17.82 5.43
CA TRP A 378 -17.57 -17.82 4.25
C TRP A 378 -16.45 -16.77 4.34
N LEU A 379 -16.73 -15.56 4.80
CA LEU A 379 -15.73 -14.53 5.04
C LEU A 379 -14.72 -14.93 6.12
N ASP A 380 -15.17 -15.67 7.13
CA ASP A 380 -14.33 -16.22 8.18
C ASP A 380 -13.56 -17.48 7.76
N GLN A 381 -13.77 -17.97 6.52
CA GLN A 381 -12.96 -19.08 6.02
C GLN A 381 -11.50 -18.63 5.90
N LYS A 382 -10.69 -19.13 6.79
CA LYS A 382 -9.25 -18.83 6.93
C LYS A 382 -8.42 -19.93 6.28
N TYR A 383 -8.94 -20.52 5.23
CA TYR A 383 -8.38 -21.68 4.56
C TYR A 383 -8.08 -21.38 3.11
N GLU A 384 -7.54 -22.37 2.45
CA GLU A 384 -7.14 -22.31 1.07
C GLU A 384 -8.27 -21.81 0.13
N TYR A 385 -7.87 -21.15 -0.91
CA TYR A 385 -8.74 -20.52 -1.91
C TYR A 385 -9.80 -21.47 -2.49
N ASP A 386 -9.49 -22.75 -2.61
CA ASP A 386 -10.39 -23.75 -3.18
C ASP A 386 -11.62 -24.06 -2.29
N MET A 387 -11.61 -23.68 -1.02
CA MET A 387 -12.80 -23.79 -0.15
C MET A 387 -13.92 -22.84 -0.57
N THR A 388 -13.58 -21.64 -0.99
CA THR A 388 -14.54 -20.59 -1.37
C THR A 388 -14.08 -19.86 -2.63
N PRO A 389 -14.01 -20.54 -3.79
CA PRO A 389 -13.38 -20.01 -4.99
C PRO A 389 -14.05 -18.77 -5.58
N ASP A 390 -15.29 -18.49 -5.20
CA ASP A 390 -16.04 -17.31 -5.66
C ASP A 390 -16.01 -16.16 -4.65
N LEU A 391 -15.39 -16.33 -3.46
CA LEU A 391 -15.43 -15.33 -2.40
C LEU A 391 -14.67 -14.05 -2.77
N TRP A 392 -13.68 -14.13 -3.66
CA TRP A 392 -12.98 -12.97 -4.19
C TRP A 392 -13.88 -11.95 -4.91
N LYS A 393 -15.08 -12.37 -5.33
CA LYS A 393 -16.07 -11.53 -6.03
C LYS A 393 -16.88 -10.65 -5.07
N VAL A 394 -16.81 -10.90 -3.76
CA VAL A 394 -17.60 -10.15 -2.78
C VAL A 394 -16.79 -9.04 -2.13
N SER A 395 -17.48 -7.96 -1.80
CA SER A 395 -16.91 -6.79 -1.11
C SER A 395 -16.64 -7.09 0.37
N ALA A 396 -15.52 -7.73 0.62
CA ALA A 396 -15.04 -7.94 2.00
C ALA A 396 -14.07 -6.81 2.38
N GLN A 397 -14.20 -6.26 3.60
CA GLN A 397 -13.41 -5.10 4.01
C GLN A 397 -12.42 -5.46 5.14
N PRO A 398 -11.21 -4.87 5.06
CA PRO A 398 -10.74 -3.82 4.13
C PRO A 398 -10.12 -4.32 2.81
N VAL A 399 -10.10 -5.64 2.52
CA VAL A 399 -9.43 -6.19 1.33
C VAL A 399 -9.97 -5.64 0.00
N THR A 400 -11.26 -5.34 -0.10
CA THR A 400 -11.84 -4.76 -1.33
C THR A 400 -11.32 -3.34 -1.56
N ALA A 401 -11.29 -2.50 -0.52
CA ALA A 401 -10.72 -1.16 -0.61
C ALA A 401 -9.23 -1.19 -1.02
N LEU A 402 -8.46 -2.18 -0.53
CA LEU A 402 -7.10 -2.41 -0.95
C LEU A 402 -7.00 -2.71 -2.46
N LYS A 403 -7.82 -3.65 -2.96
CA LYS A 403 -7.80 -4.05 -4.38
C LYS A 403 -8.09 -2.86 -5.29
N GLU A 404 -9.09 -2.04 -4.95
CA GLU A 404 -9.44 -0.84 -5.71
C GLU A 404 -8.35 0.23 -5.65
N ALA A 405 -7.70 0.38 -4.51
CA ALA A 405 -6.60 1.32 -4.37
C ALA A 405 -5.35 0.89 -5.16
N VAL A 406 -5.07 -0.41 -5.24
CA VAL A 406 -4.00 -0.95 -6.09
C VAL A 406 -4.31 -0.74 -7.57
N ASP A 407 -5.56 -0.91 -7.98
CA ASP A 407 -6.01 -0.63 -9.36
C ASP A 407 -5.73 0.84 -9.73
N VAL A 408 -6.17 1.78 -8.89
CA VAL A 408 -5.89 3.21 -9.03
C VAL A 408 -4.38 3.50 -9.07
N PHE A 409 -3.58 2.83 -8.23
CA PHE A 409 -2.13 2.99 -8.24
C PHE A 409 -1.51 2.59 -9.59
N MET A 410 -1.95 1.48 -10.16
CA MET A 410 -1.46 1.01 -11.45
C MET A 410 -1.89 1.96 -12.59
N GLU A 411 -3.12 2.48 -12.57
CA GLU A 411 -3.60 3.49 -13.53
C GLU A 411 -2.69 4.74 -13.49
N TYR A 412 -2.40 5.27 -12.30
CA TYR A 412 -1.53 6.45 -12.13
C TYR A 412 -0.10 6.23 -12.62
N ILE A 413 0.45 5.02 -12.43
CA ILE A 413 1.78 4.69 -12.95
C ILE A 413 1.77 4.66 -14.48
N GLN A 414 0.68 4.18 -15.09
CA GLN A 414 0.53 4.12 -16.56
C GLN A 414 0.37 5.50 -17.21
N GLU A 415 -0.20 6.49 -16.51
CA GLU A 415 -0.42 7.82 -17.06
C GLU A 415 0.88 8.51 -17.54
N VAL A 416 2.00 8.22 -16.88
CA VAL A 416 3.30 8.76 -17.27
C VAL A 416 4.27 7.62 -17.59
N PRO A 417 4.61 7.41 -18.86
CA PRO A 417 5.43 6.28 -19.31
C PRO A 417 6.91 6.51 -18.94
N THR A 418 7.24 6.33 -17.67
CA THR A 418 8.61 6.45 -17.17
C THR A 418 9.39 5.14 -17.24
N GLY A 419 8.76 4.06 -17.73
CA GLY A 419 9.32 2.71 -17.74
C GLY A 419 9.38 2.09 -16.35
N ASP A 420 8.43 2.42 -15.47
CA ASP A 420 8.30 1.81 -14.15
C ASP A 420 7.94 0.33 -14.29
N ARG A 421 8.40 -0.48 -13.33
CA ARG A 421 8.00 -1.89 -13.20
C ARG A 421 7.47 -2.14 -11.80
N VAL A 422 6.41 -2.92 -11.71
CA VAL A 422 5.80 -3.31 -10.43
C VAL A 422 5.85 -4.81 -10.28
N GLY A 423 6.30 -5.27 -9.11
CA GLY A 423 6.18 -6.65 -8.65
C GLY A 423 5.21 -6.73 -7.49
N LEU A 424 4.61 -7.90 -7.28
CA LEU A 424 3.67 -8.17 -6.21
C LEU A 424 4.20 -9.27 -5.31
N ALA A 425 4.34 -8.96 -4.03
CA ALA A 425 4.54 -9.94 -2.98
C ALA A 425 3.37 -9.88 -2.00
N ILE A 426 3.04 -11.03 -1.42
CA ILE A 426 2.09 -11.13 -0.32
C ILE A 426 2.75 -11.85 0.85
N TYR A 427 2.26 -11.66 2.04
CA TYR A 427 2.56 -12.54 3.15
C TYR A 427 1.26 -13.22 3.59
N ASP A 428 1.31 -14.46 3.83
CA ASP A 428 0.27 -15.45 4.08
C ASP A 428 0.24 -16.54 2.98
N ALA A 429 1.45 -16.98 2.56
CA ALA A 429 1.59 -18.14 1.69
C ALA A 429 1.19 -19.44 2.41
N PRO A 430 1.03 -20.59 1.71
CA PRO A 430 0.65 -21.85 2.31
C PRO A 430 1.51 -22.34 3.50
N ASP A 431 2.76 -21.89 3.56
CA ASP A 431 3.69 -22.18 4.66
C ASP A 431 3.76 -21.06 5.73
N GLY A 432 2.90 -20.04 5.62
CA GLY A 432 2.86 -18.88 6.49
C GLY A 432 3.96 -17.84 6.21
N ASN A 433 4.70 -17.96 5.12
CA ASN A 433 5.76 -17.03 4.73
C ASN A 433 5.30 -16.02 3.67
N GLY A 434 6.23 -15.19 3.22
CA GLY A 434 6.02 -14.30 2.06
C GLY A 434 6.07 -15.09 0.74
N LEU A 435 5.27 -14.67 -0.21
CA LEU A 435 5.20 -15.24 -1.55
C LEU A 435 5.30 -14.15 -2.60
N LEU A 436 6.15 -14.36 -3.61
CA LEU A 436 6.17 -13.51 -4.81
C LEU A 436 5.07 -13.98 -5.76
N GLU A 437 4.01 -13.18 -5.90
CA GLU A 437 2.87 -13.48 -6.77
C GLU A 437 3.10 -13.00 -8.21
N SER A 438 3.80 -11.86 -8.37
CA SER A 438 4.20 -11.36 -9.67
C SER A 438 5.64 -10.83 -9.64
N PRO A 439 6.49 -11.21 -10.59
CA PRO A 439 7.78 -10.57 -10.76
C PRO A 439 7.63 -9.13 -11.23
N LEU A 440 8.72 -8.35 -11.17
CA LEU A 440 8.76 -6.99 -11.73
C LEU A 440 8.36 -7.00 -13.21
N THR A 441 7.26 -6.34 -13.54
CA THR A 441 6.69 -6.28 -14.89
C THR A 441 6.19 -4.87 -15.22
N GLU A 442 6.08 -4.56 -16.51
CA GLU A 442 5.38 -3.39 -17.06
C GLU A 442 3.93 -3.73 -17.44
N ASP A 443 3.52 -5.00 -17.32
CA ASP A 443 2.15 -5.46 -17.50
C ASP A 443 1.39 -5.28 -16.17
N PHE A 444 0.89 -4.09 -15.95
CA PHE A 444 0.20 -3.72 -14.70
C PHE A 444 -1.19 -4.35 -14.63
N ASP A 445 -1.85 -4.56 -15.76
CA ASP A 445 -3.16 -5.24 -15.82
C ASP A 445 -3.05 -6.66 -15.27
N ALA A 446 -1.96 -7.37 -15.58
CA ALA A 446 -1.70 -8.70 -15.04
C ALA A 446 -1.52 -8.68 -13.51
N VAL A 447 -0.88 -7.65 -12.96
CA VAL A 447 -0.72 -7.50 -11.51
C VAL A 447 -2.06 -7.23 -10.84
N VAL A 448 -2.87 -6.31 -11.40
CA VAL A 448 -4.23 -6.01 -10.93
C VAL A 448 -5.10 -7.26 -10.95
N ASP A 449 -5.01 -8.06 -12.00
CA ASP A 449 -5.81 -9.28 -12.15
C ASP A 449 -5.45 -10.33 -11.08
N ILE A 450 -4.17 -10.48 -10.74
CA ILE A 450 -3.73 -11.31 -9.61
C ILE A 450 -4.32 -10.80 -8.30
N VAL A 451 -4.19 -9.51 -7.99
CA VAL A 451 -4.73 -8.90 -6.77
C VAL A 451 -6.23 -9.08 -6.68
N ARG A 452 -6.96 -8.87 -7.80
CA ARG A 452 -8.41 -9.01 -7.87
C ARG A 452 -8.87 -10.42 -7.50
N HIS A 453 -8.16 -11.45 -7.92
CA HIS A 453 -8.51 -12.84 -7.68
C HIS A 453 -8.04 -13.38 -6.32
N ARG A 454 -7.43 -12.56 -5.45
CA ARG A 454 -7.11 -12.96 -4.08
C ARG A 454 -8.25 -12.60 -3.13
N GLN A 455 -8.34 -13.34 -2.05
CA GLN A 455 -9.26 -13.06 -0.94
C GLN A 455 -8.47 -13.10 0.38
N ALA A 456 -8.94 -12.40 1.39
CA ALA A 456 -8.29 -12.44 2.69
C ALA A 456 -8.36 -13.86 3.29
N GLY A 457 -7.29 -14.28 3.97
CA GLY A 457 -7.15 -15.64 4.45
C GLY A 457 -7.01 -16.68 3.35
N HIS A 458 -6.52 -16.28 2.17
CA HIS A 458 -6.40 -17.13 0.97
C HIS A 458 -5.65 -18.44 1.25
N TYR A 459 -4.58 -18.38 2.04
CA TYR A 459 -3.80 -19.54 2.45
C TYR A 459 -3.88 -19.78 3.95
N HIS A 460 -3.47 -18.81 4.74
CA HIS A 460 -3.44 -18.87 6.21
C HIS A 460 -3.93 -17.57 6.84
N ASN A 461 -3.80 -17.51 8.16
CA ASN A 461 -4.31 -16.41 8.98
C ASN A 461 -3.22 -15.57 9.63
N TYR A 462 -1.97 -15.80 9.23
CA TYR A 462 -0.82 -15.23 9.90
C TYR A 462 -0.37 -13.94 9.24
N THR A 463 0.04 -13.00 10.07
CA THR A 463 0.59 -11.71 9.63
C THR A 463 2.12 -11.76 9.73
N ASN A 464 2.79 -12.23 8.66
CA ASN A 464 4.24 -12.37 8.60
C ASN A 464 4.88 -11.26 7.75
N ILE A 465 4.77 -10.02 8.23
CA ILE A 465 5.23 -8.81 7.54
C ILE A 465 6.70 -8.92 7.11
N GLY A 466 7.58 -9.35 8.03
CA GLY A 466 9.02 -9.44 7.76
C GLY A 466 9.35 -10.39 6.60
N SER A 467 8.61 -11.48 6.46
CA SER A 467 8.81 -12.41 5.35
C SER A 467 8.38 -11.82 3.99
N GLY A 468 7.30 -11.02 3.98
CA GLY A 468 6.91 -10.26 2.79
C GLY A 468 7.98 -9.26 2.35
N MET A 469 8.56 -8.52 3.31
CA MET A 469 9.67 -7.61 3.07
C MET A 469 10.91 -8.35 2.54
N GLU A 470 11.25 -9.50 3.13
CA GLU A 470 12.37 -10.32 2.69
C GLU A 470 12.23 -10.76 1.23
N VAL A 471 11.03 -11.20 0.82
CA VAL A 471 10.73 -11.60 -0.56
C VAL A 471 10.90 -10.42 -1.51
N ALA A 472 10.34 -9.25 -1.15
CA ALA A 472 10.45 -8.04 -1.95
C ALA A 472 11.91 -7.61 -2.13
N ARG A 473 12.69 -7.57 -1.04
CA ARG A 473 14.10 -7.21 -1.06
C ARG A 473 14.92 -8.15 -1.94
N LYS A 474 14.78 -9.47 -1.74
CA LYS A 474 15.50 -10.48 -2.55
C LYS A 474 15.17 -10.36 -4.03
N HIS A 475 13.92 -10.05 -4.36
CA HIS A 475 13.51 -9.85 -5.75
C HIS A 475 14.13 -8.59 -6.36
N LEU A 476 14.14 -7.46 -5.61
CA LEU A 476 14.81 -6.22 -6.04
C LEU A 476 16.34 -6.39 -6.16
N ASP A 477 16.97 -7.15 -5.26
CA ASP A 477 18.41 -7.46 -5.34
C ASP A 477 18.75 -8.23 -6.62
N GLN A 478 17.94 -9.21 -6.98
CA GLN A 478 18.22 -10.12 -8.08
C GLN A 478 17.81 -9.58 -9.45
N TYR A 479 16.65 -8.90 -9.52
CA TYR A 479 16.01 -8.53 -10.79
C TYR A 479 15.82 -7.02 -10.97
N GLY A 480 16.10 -6.23 -9.94
CA GLY A 480 16.00 -4.77 -10.01
C GLY A 480 17.09 -4.17 -10.91
N ARG A 481 16.70 -3.27 -11.80
CA ARG A 481 17.60 -2.58 -12.73
C ARG A 481 18.60 -1.69 -11.98
N ALA A 482 19.83 -1.66 -12.44
CA ALA A 482 20.89 -0.84 -11.83
C ALA A 482 20.60 0.68 -11.88
N ASN A 483 19.88 1.12 -12.90
CA ASN A 483 19.57 2.54 -13.11
C ASN A 483 18.17 2.95 -12.62
N ALA A 484 17.36 2.02 -12.11
CA ALA A 484 16.05 2.31 -11.56
C ALA A 484 16.13 2.69 -10.08
N PHE A 485 15.18 3.51 -9.65
CA PHE A 485 14.94 3.75 -8.24
C PHE A 485 14.15 2.57 -7.68
N LYS A 486 14.72 1.86 -6.72
CA LYS A 486 14.14 0.66 -6.14
C LYS A 486 13.45 1.00 -4.84
N MET A 487 12.20 0.55 -4.68
CA MET A 487 11.42 0.82 -3.48
C MET A 487 10.44 -0.31 -3.16
N ILE A 488 10.00 -0.35 -1.91
CA ILE A 488 8.98 -1.28 -1.43
C ILE A 488 7.79 -0.44 -0.93
N VAL A 489 6.57 -0.87 -1.25
CA VAL A 489 5.33 -0.37 -0.67
C VAL A 489 4.75 -1.49 0.18
N LEU A 490 4.72 -1.28 1.49
CA LEU A 490 4.31 -2.29 2.46
C LEU A 490 3.00 -1.88 3.14
N MET A 491 2.00 -2.75 3.12
CA MET A 491 0.72 -2.51 3.77
C MET A 491 0.35 -3.62 4.74
N THR A 492 -0.29 -3.26 5.86
CA THR A 492 -0.87 -4.18 6.82
C THR A 492 -2.08 -3.59 7.53
N ASP A 493 -3.04 -4.44 7.92
CA ASP A 493 -4.15 -4.10 8.83
C ASP A 493 -3.95 -4.68 10.24
N GLY A 494 -2.88 -5.44 10.46
CA GLY A 494 -2.65 -6.21 11.67
C GLY A 494 -1.29 -6.00 12.33
N GLN A 495 -1.05 -6.83 13.33
CA GLN A 495 0.23 -6.92 14.05
C GLN A 495 1.02 -8.11 13.53
N ALA A 496 2.33 -7.95 13.32
CA ALA A 496 3.18 -9.08 12.97
C ALA A 496 3.12 -10.16 14.08
N ASN A 497 2.74 -11.37 13.71
CA ASN A 497 2.47 -12.43 14.69
C ASN A 497 3.11 -13.78 14.36
N PHE A 498 3.73 -13.92 13.19
CA PHE A 498 4.31 -15.18 12.72
C PHE A 498 5.75 -15.02 12.24
N HIS A 499 6.61 -15.93 12.65
CA HIS A 499 8.01 -15.98 12.21
C HIS A 499 8.57 -17.39 12.37
N ASN A 500 9.35 -17.87 11.40
CA ASN A 500 9.99 -19.20 11.41
C ASN A 500 9.05 -20.36 11.74
N GLY A 501 7.85 -20.37 11.16
CA GLY A 501 6.88 -21.44 11.34
C GLY A 501 6.17 -21.41 12.69
N GLN A 502 6.26 -20.32 13.47
CA GLN A 502 5.67 -20.24 14.80
C GLN A 502 4.93 -18.91 15.01
N TYR A 503 3.81 -19.00 15.73
CA TYR A 503 3.12 -17.81 16.25
C TYR A 503 3.94 -17.22 17.41
N ASN A 504 4.56 -16.07 17.18
CA ASN A 504 5.36 -15.35 18.16
C ASN A 504 5.48 -13.87 17.75
N GLU A 505 4.66 -13.01 18.35
CA GLU A 505 4.62 -11.57 18.05
C GLU A 505 5.98 -10.88 18.29
N GLY A 506 6.66 -11.20 19.39
CA GLY A 506 7.96 -10.58 19.69
C GLY A 506 9.04 -10.92 18.65
N ALA A 507 9.10 -12.18 18.20
CA ALA A 507 10.03 -12.61 17.17
C ALA A 507 9.64 -12.03 15.78
N ALA A 508 8.34 -11.98 15.49
CA ALA A 508 7.84 -11.40 14.26
C ALA A 508 8.16 -9.91 14.15
N ASN A 509 7.91 -9.14 15.21
CA ASN A 509 8.25 -7.73 15.27
C ASN A 509 9.76 -7.46 15.14
N ALA A 510 10.58 -8.27 15.82
CA ALA A 510 12.03 -8.19 15.69
C ALA A 510 12.50 -8.48 14.26
N ASN A 511 11.84 -9.42 13.57
CA ASN A 511 12.13 -9.72 12.16
C ASN A 511 11.77 -8.55 11.24
N VAL A 512 10.64 -7.89 11.43
CA VAL A 512 10.25 -6.69 10.64
C VAL A 512 11.32 -5.60 10.73
N ILE A 513 11.79 -5.30 11.93
CA ILE A 513 12.84 -4.30 12.14
C ILE A 513 14.18 -4.76 11.55
N ASN A 514 14.50 -6.05 11.63
CA ASN A 514 15.71 -6.60 11.00
C ASN A 514 15.67 -6.43 9.47
N GLU A 515 14.53 -6.76 8.83
CA GLU A 515 14.38 -6.60 7.38
C GLU A 515 14.48 -5.12 6.97
N ALA A 516 13.86 -4.19 7.73
CA ALA A 516 14.00 -2.75 7.48
C ALA A 516 15.47 -2.28 7.53
N ASN A 517 16.26 -2.79 8.50
CA ASN A 517 17.68 -2.49 8.56
C ASN A 517 18.45 -3.06 7.35
N LEU A 518 18.09 -4.25 6.87
CA LEU A 518 18.68 -4.85 5.67
C LEU A 518 18.34 -4.07 4.39
N ASP A 519 17.14 -3.48 4.31
CA ASP A 519 16.73 -2.61 3.19
C ASP A 519 17.47 -1.26 3.23
N ALA A 520 17.74 -0.74 4.42
CA ALA A 520 18.38 0.56 4.63
C ALA A 520 19.90 0.58 4.45
N VAL A 521 20.59 -0.58 4.32
CA VAL A 521 22.06 -0.64 4.16
C VAL A 521 22.53 0.16 2.95
N GLU A 522 23.80 0.64 3.02
CA GLU A 522 24.36 1.58 2.05
C GLU A 522 24.30 1.11 0.59
N ASP A 523 24.46 -0.19 0.36
CA ASP A 523 24.45 -0.78 -0.97
C ASP A 523 23.04 -0.88 -1.58
N ARG A 524 21.99 -0.83 -0.75
CA ARG A 524 20.58 -0.93 -1.18
C ARG A 524 19.87 0.41 -1.11
N ARG A 525 19.74 0.96 0.09
CA ARG A 525 18.96 2.19 0.35
C ARG A 525 17.56 2.12 -0.25
N TYR A 526 16.89 0.97 -0.08
CA TYR A 526 15.51 0.82 -0.55
C TYR A 526 14.58 1.51 0.44
N PRO A 527 13.90 2.59 0.05
CA PRO A 527 12.84 3.16 0.88
C PRO A 527 11.68 2.18 0.95
N VAL A 528 11.18 1.96 2.16
CA VAL A 528 9.98 1.16 2.40
C VAL A 528 8.87 2.13 2.81
N VAL A 529 7.99 2.47 1.87
CA VAL A 529 6.78 3.24 2.17
C VAL A 529 5.81 2.31 2.88
N THR A 530 5.33 2.72 4.05
CA THR A 530 4.47 1.88 4.87
C THR A 530 3.06 2.45 4.98
N ILE A 531 2.07 1.57 4.93
CA ILE A 531 0.64 1.90 5.05
C ILE A 531 0.05 1.05 6.16
N SER A 532 -0.43 1.70 7.22
CA SER A 532 -1.23 1.07 8.27
C SER A 532 -2.71 1.26 7.97
N LEU A 533 -3.48 0.17 7.94
CA LEU A 533 -4.89 0.17 7.60
C LEU A 533 -5.74 -0.29 8.77
N GLY A 534 -6.70 0.55 9.17
CA GLY A 534 -7.63 0.21 10.24
C GLY A 534 -7.05 0.34 11.66
N SER A 535 -7.83 -0.08 12.65
CA SER A 535 -7.47 0.03 14.07
C SER A 535 -6.62 -1.13 14.60
N GLY A 536 -6.47 -2.21 13.81
CA GLY A 536 -5.70 -3.40 14.17
C GLY A 536 -4.22 -3.28 13.85
N ALA A 537 -3.83 -2.40 12.95
CA ALA A 537 -2.47 -2.26 12.48
C ALA A 537 -1.49 -1.74 13.54
N ASP A 538 -0.30 -2.30 13.60
CA ASP A 538 0.79 -1.77 14.44
C ASP A 538 1.44 -0.56 13.78
N THR A 539 0.82 0.60 13.97
CA THR A 539 1.31 1.89 13.45
C THR A 539 2.71 2.24 13.97
N SER A 540 3.08 1.78 15.16
CA SER A 540 4.39 2.07 15.76
C SER A 540 5.51 1.35 15.01
N ILE A 541 5.34 0.07 14.70
CA ILE A 541 6.32 -0.70 13.92
C ILE A 541 6.39 -0.19 12.49
N MET A 542 5.25 0.10 11.87
CA MET A 542 5.21 0.61 10.51
C MET A 542 5.91 1.99 10.38
N GLN A 543 5.71 2.87 11.37
CA GLN A 543 6.46 4.13 11.43
C GLN A 543 7.97 3.89 11.59
N GLN A 544 8.38 2.96 12.46
CA GLN A 544 9.80 2.64 12.64
C GLN A 544 10.44 2.10 11.35
N VAL A 545 9.74 1.26 10.59
CA VAL A 545 10.21 0.77 9.27
C VAL A 545 10.45 1.94 8.31
N ALA A 546 9.48 2.86 8.23
CA ALA A 546 9.60 4.06 7.38
C ALA A 546 10.78 4.94 7.82
N ASP A 547 10.95 5.17 9.12
CA ASP A 547 12.04 5.99 9.66
C ASP A 547 13.42 5.38 9.38
N ILE A 548 13.57 4.06 9.59
CA ILE A 548 14.83 3.32 9.33
C ILE A 548 15.21 3.44 7.84
N THR A 549 14.24 3.29 6.97
CA THR A 549 14.45 3.31 5.51
C THR A 549 14.35 4.70 4.89
N LYS A 550 14.18 5.75 5.72
CA LYS A 550 14.04 7.17 5.32
C LYS A 550 12.90 7.39 4.33
N SER A 551 11.77 6.80 4.63
CA SER A 551 10.57 6.83 3.81
C SER A 551 9.38 7.43 4.57
N LYS A 552 8.19 7.37 3.96
CA LYS A 552 6.94 7.86 4.56
C LYS A 552 6.13 6.74 5.17
N HIS A 553 5.44 7.03 6.26
CA HIS A 553 4.38 6.20 6.81
C HIS A 553 3.02 6.89 6.62
N TYR A 554 2.05 6.14 6.12
CA TYR A 554 0.66 6.56 5.98
C TYR A 554 -0.20 5.75 6.93
N ASN A 555 -1.05 6.45 7.68
CA ASN A 555 -2.01 5.82 8.58
C ASN A 555 -3.43 6.10 8.10
N VAL A 556 -4.13 5.05 7.66
CA VAL A 556 -5.55 5.07 7.30
C VAL A 556 -6.35 4.52 8.49
N PRO A 557 -6.89 5.38 9.36
CA PRO A 557 -7.49 4.93 10.61
C PRO A 557 -8.82 4.20 10.38
N GLY A 558 -9.04 3.14 11.18
CA GLY A 558 -10.29 2.38 11.21
C GLY A 558 -11.45 3.11 11.91
N GLY A 559 -12.59 2.43 12.00
CA GLY A 559 -13.78 2.94 12.69
C GLY A 559 -14.57 4.01 11.93
N ARG A 560 -14.28 4.18 10.66
CA ARG A 560 -14.94 5.12 9.75
C ARG A 560 -15.79 4.37 8.70
N PRO A 561 -16.74 5.06 8.03
CA PRO A 561 -17.44 4.46 6.90
C PRO A 561 -16.47 3.90 5.85
N ILE A 562 -16.79 2.74 5.28
CA ILE A 562 -15.96 2.02 4.31
C ILE A 562 -15.56 2.92 3.13
N SER A 563 -16.50 3.73 2.62
CA SER A 563 -16.22 4.67 1.53
C SER A 563 -15.12 5.70 1.86
N GLN A 564 -15.01 6.14 3.11
CA GLN A 564 -13.94 7.05 3.52
C GLN A 564 -12.58 6.34 3.60
N VAL A 565 -12.55 5.10 4.08
CA VAL A 565 -11.33 4.30 4.12
C VAL A 565 -10.81 4.03 2.70
N GLU A 566 -11.72 3.76 1.79
CA GLU A 566 -11.42 3.56 0.37
C GLU A 566 -10.84 4.83 -0.28
N ASP A 567 -11.50 5.98 -0.07
CA ASP A 567 -11.04 7.27 -0.61
C ASP A 567 -9.65 7.65 -0.06
N ASP A 568 -9.43 7.50 1.25
CA ASP A 568 -8.13 7.78 1.89
C ASP A 568 -7.03 6.86 1.33
N LEU A 569 -7.34 5.57 1.13
CA LEU A 569 -6.36 4.61 0.62
C LEU A 569 -6.01 4.91 -0.85
N LYS A 570 -6.98 5.28 -1.66
CA LYS A 570 -6.77 5.75 -3.04
C LYS A 570 -5.89 7.01 -3.08
N GLU A 571 -6.11 7.97 -2.16
CA GLU A 571 -5.27 9.16 -2.04
C GLU A 571 -3.82 8.82 -1.65
N VAL A 572 -3.62 7.90 -0.71
CA VAL A 572 -2.29 7.41 -0.33
C VAL A 572 -1.55 6.80 -1.53
N PHE A 573 -2.19 5.93 -2.28
CA PHE A 573 -1.57 5.31 -3.44
C PHE A 573 -1.28 6.32 -4.56
N ARG A 574 -2.12 7.34 -4.73
CA ARG A 574 -1.85 8.48 -5.63
C ARG A 574 -0.59 9.24 -5.21
N ASP A 575 -0.49 9.61 -3.93
CA ASP A 575 0.71 10.31 -3.42
C ASP A 575 1.99 9.49 -3.63
N ILE A 576 1.93 8.17 -3.46
CA ILE A 576 3.05 7.27 -3.76
C ILE A 576 3.37 7.25 -5.26
N ALA A 577 2.36 7.21 -6.12
CA ALA A 577 2.54 7.21 -7.58
C ALA A 577 3.14 8.53 -8.07
N ASP A 578 2.71 9.66 -7.52
CA ASP A 578 3.17 11.00 -7.88
C ASP A 578 4.61 11.28 -7.42
N HIS A 579 5.06 10.61 -6.35
CA HIS A 579 6.44 10.75 -5.87
C HIS A 579 7.44 10.05 -6.81
N ARG A 580 7.80 10.75 -7.89
CA ARG A 580 8.74 10.26 -8.91
C ARG A 580 10.12 10.86 -8.69
N PRO A 581 11.15 10.06 -8.43
CA PRO A 581 12.51 10.58 -8.29
C PRO A 581 13.00 11.14 -9.62
N LEU A 582 13.66 12.29 -9.55
CA LEU A 582 14.23 13.00 -10.69
C LEU A 582 15.71 12.69 -10.79
N LYS A 583 16.23 12.64 -12.03
CA LYS A 583 17.65 12.41 -12.30
C LYS A 583 18.13 13.31 -13.43
N LEU A 584 19.27 13.96 -13.21
CA LEU A 584 20.04 14.58 -14.30
C LEU A 584 20.73 13.49 -15.11
N VAL A 585 20.57 13.52 -16.44
CA VAL A 585 21.15 12.54 -17.36
C VAL A 585 22.17 13.15 -18.31
N LYS A 586 22.19 14.51 -18.42
CA LYS A 586 23.15 15.29 -19.18
C LYS A 586 23.30 16.68 -18.57
#